data_7670ecb64b31e2ba547a52508cedf6de
#
_entry.id   7670ecb64b31e2ba547a52508cedf6de
#
_cell.length_a   1.000
_cell.length_b   1.000
_cell.length_c   1.000
_cell.angle_alpha   90.00
_cell.angle_beta   90.00
_cell.angle_gamma   90.00
#
_symmetry.space_group_name_H-M   'P 1'
#
loop_
_entity.id
_entity.type
_entity.pdbx_description
1 polymer ?
#
loop_
_entity_poly.entity_id
_entity_poly.type
_entity_poly.pdbx_seq_one_letter_code
_entity_poly.pdbx_strand_id
1 'polypeptide(L)'
;MFEILFLIFHDTKNLLCSAGESEDIHWGQWQEVAWSYFRKAYPDPIGNPDAEKLFAFILGATSHQVADVSWHSMEGLRDGMITMLSQTSFNGQWQKAHNYADFVGDIVGIMEWNTTYAKEW
;
A
#
# COMPACT_ATOMS: atom_id res chain seq x y z
N MET A 1 -13.08 14.23 6.92
CA MET A 1 -12.02 13.44 6.26
C MET A 1 -11.34 12.47 7.22
N PHE A 2 -10.95 12.90 8.40
CA PHE A 2 -10.42 12.02 9.45
C PHE A 2 -11.42 10.98 9.98
N GLU A 3 -12.72 11.26 9.91
CA GLU A 3 -13.75 10.36 10.47
C GLU A 3 -13.91 9.03 9.74
N ILE A 4 -13.47 8.89 8.51
CA ILE A 4 -13.63 7.65 7.74
C ILE A 4 -12.41 6.76 7.84
N LEU A 5 -11.23 7.35 7.76
CA LEU A 5 -10.06 6.64 8.29
C LEU A 5 -10.36 6.22 9.74
N PHE A 6 -10.98 7.10 10.52
CA PHE A 6 -11.37 6.86 11.90
C PHE A 6 -12.48 5.82 12.06
N LEU A 7 -13.47 5.73 11.17
CA LEU A 7 -14.50 4.68 11.21
C LEU A 7 -14.00 3.31 10.73
N ILE A 8 -13.05 3.29 9.82
CA ILE A 8 -12.33 2.06 9.46
C ILE A 8 -11.32 1.67 10.55
N PHE A 9 -10.79 2.65 11.30
CA PHE A 9 -9.72 2.46 12.29
C PHE A 9 -10.15 2.70 13.75
N HIS A 10 -11.42 3.03 14.04
CA HIS A 10 -11.83 3.51 15.39
C HIS A 10 -12.24 2.43 16.39
N ASP A 11 -12.13 1.15 16.06
CA ASP A 11 -12.40 0.09 17.06
C ASP A 11 -11.12 -0.50 17.68
N THR A 12 -9.98 0.13 17.48
CA THR A 12 -8.71 -0.31 18.08
C THR A 12 -8.15 0.76 19.01
N LYS A 13 -8.36 0.56 20.32
CA LYS A 13 -7.74 1.36 21.39
C LYS A 13 -6.21 1.19 21.50
N ASN A 14 -5.56 0.72 20.46
CA ASN A 14 -4.10 0.62 20.36
C ASN A 14 -3.66 1.15 19.00
N LEU A 15 -3.15 2.36 19.04
CA LEU A 15 -2.55 3.11 17.92
C LEU A 15 -1.17 2.51 17.54
N LEU A 16 -1.13 1.23 17.31
CA LEU A 16 -0.07 0.59 16.55
C LEU A 16 -0.76 0.15 15.28
N CYS A 17 -0.36 0.70 14.12
CA CYS A 17 -0.73 0.12 12.84
C CYS A 17 -0.45 -1.36 12.97
N SER A 18 -1.51 -2.15 13.13
CA SER A 18 -1.32 -3.59 13.20
C SER A 18 -0.90 -4.05 11.81
N ALA A 19 0.01 -5.00 11.76
CA ALA A 19 0.40 -5.60 10.47
C ALA A 19 -0.83 -6.09 9.67
N GLY A 20 -1.96 -6.38 10.34
CA GLY A 20 -3.22 -6.75 9.72
C GLY A 20 -3.89 -5.63 8.94
N GLU A 21 -3.81 -4.37 9.37
CA GLU A 21 -4.45 -3.25 8.67
C GLU A 21 -3.73 -2.90 7.37
N SER A 22 -2.41 -3.02 7.33
CA SER A 22 -1.64 -2.83 6.09
C SER A 22 -1.90 -3.95 5.09
N GLU A 23 -2.17 -5.16 5.54
CA GLU A 23 -2.57 -6.28 4.69
C GLU A 23 -3.96 -6.07 4.06
N ASP A 24 -4.92 -5.50 4.79
CA ASP A 24 -6.28 -5.29 4.28
C ASP A 24 -6.33 -4.42 3.01
N ILE A 25 -5.39 -3.47 2.88
CA ILE A 25 -5.27 -2.61 1.68
C ILE A 25 -4.96 -3.41 0.42
N HIS A 26 -4.30 -4.56 0.53
CA HIS A 26 -3.93 -5.42 -0.59
C HIS A 26 -5.13 -6.22 -1.15
N TRP A 27 -6.25 -6.27 -0.44
CA TRP A 27 -7.41 -7.07 -0.85
C TRP A 27 -8.38 -6.28 -1.73
N GLY A 28 -8.90 -6.94 -2.76
CA GLY A 28 -9.86 -6.32 -3.69
C GLY A 28 -11.12 -5.78 -3.01
N GLN A 29 -11.55 -6.38 -1.91
CA GLN A 29 -12.68 -5.92 -1.11
C GLN A 29 -12.45 -4.53 -0.53
N TRP A 30 -11.24 -4.24 -0.05
CA TRP A 30 -10.89 -2.89 0.43
C TRP A 30 -11.01 -1.87 -0.70
N GLN A 31 -10.49 -2.19 -1.88
CA GLN A 31 -10.55 -1.33 -3.07
C GLN A 31 -12.01 -1.02 -3.44
N GLU A 32 -12.86 -2.04 -3.48
CA GLU A 32 -14.28 -1.89 -3.79
C GLU A 32 -14.97 -0.94 -2.81
N VAL A 33 -14.76 -1.14 -1.51
CA VAL A 33 -15.34 -0.31 -0.44
C VAL A 33 -14.82 1.12 -0.53
N ALA A 34 -13.49 1.32 -0.72
CA ALA A 34 -12.87 2.64 -0.81
C ALA A 34 -13.43 3.45 -2.00
N TRP A 35 -13.51 2.85 -3.19
CA TRP A 35 -14.08 3.50 -4.37
C TRP A 35 -15.58 3.73 -4.26
N SER A 36 -16.33 2.81 -3.68
CA SER A 36 -17.76 2.99 -3.41
C SER A 36 -18.00 4.16 -2.46
N TYR A 37 -17.21 4.22 -1.38
CA TYR A 37 -17.26 5.33 -0.46
C TYR A 37 -16.94 6.65 -1.14
N PHE A 38 -15.83 6.74 -1.89
CA PHE A 38 -15.43 7.95 -2.60
C PHE A 38 -16.56 8.49 -3.49
N ARG A 39 -17.15 7.64 -4.33
CA ARG A 39 -18.25 8.04 -5.22
C ARG A 39 -19.50 8.52 -4.47
N LYS A 40 -19.78 7.93 -3.30
CA LYS A 40 -20.92 8.33 -2.47
C LYS A 40 -20.67 9.65 -1.74
N ALA A 41 -19.47 9.82 -1.18
CA ALA A 41 -19.11 11.00 -0.38
C ALA A 41 -18.87 12.23 -1.27
N TYR A 42 -18.36 12.03 -2.48
CA TYR A 42 -18.00 13.09 -3.42
C TYR A 42 -18.61 12.82 -4.79
N PRO A 43 -19.93 13.07 -4.95
CA PRO A 43 -20.60 12.88 -6.24
C PRO A 43 -20.11 13.85 -7.32
N ASP A 44 -19.61 15.02 -6.89
CA ASP A 44 -18.96 16.03 -7.76
C ASP A 44 -17.58 16.37 -7.16
N PRO A 45 -16.53 15.59 -7.48
CA PRO A 45 -15.24 15.69 -6.82
C PRO A 45 -14.35 16.82 -7.35
N ILE A 46 -14.62 17.35 -8.54
CA ILE A 46 -13.73 18.30 -9.21
C ILE A 46 -13.68 19.63 -8.44
N GLY A 47 -12.45 20.06 -8.10
CA GLY A 47 -12.22 21.30 -7.34
C GLY A 47 -12.51 21.18 -5.84
N ASN A 48 -12.77 19.97 -5.34
CA ASN A 48 -12.87 19.71 -3.91
C ASN A 48 -11.54 19.16 -3.38
N PRO A 49 -10.78 19.94 -2.57
CA PRO A 49 -9.45 19.51 -2.11
C PRO A 49 -9.45 18.20 -1.31
N ASP A 50 -10.53 17.92 -0.58
CA ASP A 50 -10.65 16.71 0.22
C ASP A 50 -10.94 15.49 -0.67
N ALA A 51 -11.74 15.69 -1.72
CA ALA A 51 -11.96 14.65 -2.73
C ALA A 51 -10.67 14.33 -3.49
N GLU A 52 -9.91 15.35 -3.87
CA GLU A 52 -8.63 15.18 -4.58
C GLU A 52 -7.61 14.41 -3.75
N LYS A 53 -7.49 14.72 -2.45
CA LYS A 53 -6.61 13.99 -1.52
C LYS A 53 -7.03 12.55 -1.36
N LEU A 54 -8.32 12.29 -1.14
CA LEU A 54 -8.82 10.93 -0.99
C LEU A 54 -8.65 10.12 -2.28
N PHE A 55 -8.91 10.75 -3.43
CA PHE A 55 -8.67 10.14 -4.74
C PHE A 55 -7.20 9.73 -4.91
N ALA A 56 -6.27 10.66 -4.61
CA ALA A 56 -4.83 10.41 -4.72
C ALA A 56 -4.40 9.26 -3.79
N PHE A 57 -4.93 9.22 -2.57
CA PHE A 57 -4.65 8.13 -1.62
C PHE A 57 -5.14 6.76 -2.14
N ILE A 58 -6.41 6.68 -2.59
CA ILE A 58 -6.96 5.42 -3.11
C ILE A 58 -6.20 4.98 -4.38
N LEU A 59 -5.85 5.92 -5.24
CA LEU A 59 -5.06 5.63 -6.45
C LEU A 59 -3.67 5.11 -6.09
N GLY A 60 -3.01 5.71 -5.10
CA GLY A 60 -1.71 5.26 -4.58
C GLY A 60 -1.78 3.84 -4.02
N ALA A 61 -2.77 3.55 -3.18
CA ALA A 61 -3.00 2.22 -2.64
C ALA A 61 -3.27 1.18 -3.74
N THR A 62 -4.07 1.54 -4.76
CA THR A 62 -4.34 0.67 -5.91
C THR A 62 -3.08 0.42 -6.74
N SER A 63 -2.27 1.45 -6.96
CA SER A 63 -1.01 1.35 -7.70
C SER A 63 0.00 0.48 -6.97
N HIS A 64 0.09 0.63 -5.64
CA HIS A 64 0.92 -0.21 -4.79
C HIS A 64 0.53 -1.69 -4.94
N GLN A 65 -0.74 -2.02 -4.84
CA GLN A 65 -1.23 -3.39 -5.00
C GLN A 65 -0.81 -4.01 -6.35
N VAL A 66 -0.89 -3.24 -7.44
CA VAL A 66 -0.46 -3.72 -8.76
C VAL A 66 1.05 -3.97 -8.82
N ALA A 67 1.85 -3.08 -8.22
CA ALA A 67 3.29 -3.25 -8.14
C ALA A 67 3.68 -4.45 -7.28
N ASP A 68 2.98 -4.65 -6.18
CA ASP A 68 3.21 -5.70 -5.20
C ASP A 68 3.07 -7.11 -5.79
N VAL A 69 2.14 -7.31 -6.72
CA VAL A 69 2.00 -8.57 -7.47
C VAL A 69 3.30 -8.93 -8.20
N SER A 70 3.99 -7.94 -8.79
CA SER A 70 5.27 -8.16 -9.47
C SER A 70 6.42 -8.39 -8.49
N TRP A 71 6.33 -7.82 -7.30
CA TRP A 71 7.34 -7.92 -6.24
C TRP A 71 7.27 -9.26 -5.52
N HIS A 72 6.10 -9.59 -5.00
CA HIS A 72 5.85 -10.77 -4.16
C HIS A 72 5.28 -11.96 -4.92
N SER A 73 4.72 -11.78 -6.08
CA SER A 73 3.86 -12.68 -6.84
C SER A 73 2.40 -12.70 -6.37
N MET A 74 1.54 -13.29 -7.18
CA MET A 74 0.17 -13.62 -6.76
C MET A 74 0.19 -14.74 -5.72
N GLU A 75 -0.78 -14.72 -4.81
CA GLU A 75 -0.92 -15.75 -3.78
C GLU A 75 -0.84 -17.16 -4.39
N GLY A 76 0.07 -17.96 -3.87
CA GLY A 76 0.30 -19.33 -4.28
C GLY A 76 1.24 -19.56 -5.47
N LEU A 77 1.57 -18.55 -6.27
CA LEU A 77 2.43 -18.74 -7.45
C LEU A 77 3.93 -18.61 -7.14
N ARG A 78 4.33 -17.72 -6.24
CA ARG A 78 5.74 -17.48 -5.86
C ARG A 78 6.68 -17.35 -7.07
N ASP A 79 6.29 -16.57 -8.05
CA ASP A 79 7.02 -16.35 -9.30
C ASP A 79 7.55 -14.92 -9.47
N GLY A 80 7.31 -14.05 -8.48
CA GLY A 80 7.73 -12.66 -8.50
C GLY A 80 9.23 -12.46 -8.27
N MET A 81 9.65 -11.19 -8.23
CA MET A 81 11.05 -10.79 -8.09
C MET A 81 11.69 -11.36 -6.81
N ILE A 82 10.96 -11.41 -5.69
CA ILE A 82 11.47 -11.97 -4.43
C ILE A 82 11.83 -13.46 -4.59
N THR A 83 11.03 -14.22 -5.32
CA THR A 83 11.31 -15.63 -5.58
C THR A 83 12.58 -15.80 -6.41
N MET A 84 12.74 -15.01 -7.46
CA MET A 84 13.96 -15.01 -8.27
C MET A 84 15.18 -14.63 -7.44
N LEU A 85 15.07 -13.57 -6.62
CA LEU A 85 16.14 -13.11 -5.73
C LEU A 85 16.50 -14.20 -4.70
N SER A 86 15.51 -14.87 -4.14
CA SER A 86 15.75 -15.96 -3.18
C SER A 86 16.57 -17.09 -3.77
N GLN A 87 16.29 -17.48 -5.00
CA GLN A 87 16.99 -18.55 -5.70
C GLN A 87 18.42 -18.16 -6.10
N THR A 88 18.62 -16.92 -6.55
CA THR A 88 19.91 -16.47 -7.10
C THR A 88 20.89 -16.04 -6.01
N SER A 89 20.42 -15.42 -4.93
CA SER A 89 21.28 -14.73 -3.96
C SER A 89 21.11 -15.18 -2.51
N PHE A 90 20.04 -15.90 -2.18
CA PHE A 90 19.70 -16.29 -0.82
C PHE A 90 19.53 -17.78 -0.60
N ASN A 91 20.07 -18.62 -1.52
CA ASN A 91 20.03 -20.09 -1.41
C ASN A 91 18.60 -20.65 -1.17
N GLY A 92 17.59 -20.07 -1.83
CA GLY A 92 16.19 -20.46 -1.69
C GLY A 92 15.49 -19.93 -0.43
N GLN A 93 16.16 -19.11 0.39
CA GLN A 93 15.58 -18.56 1.63
C GLN A 93 14.68 -17.33 1.30
N TRP A 94 13.44 -17.62 0.92
CA TRP A 94 12.49 -16.60 0.45
C TRP A 94 12.29 -15.46 1.46
N GLN A 95 12.08 -15.76 2.75
CA GLN A 95 11.85 -14.72 3.75
C GLN A 95 13.05 -13.78 3.93
N LYS A 96 14.27 -14.27 3.77
CA LYS A 96 15.46 -13.40 3.81
C LYS A 96 15.57 -12.51 2.59
N ALA A 97 15.23 -13.04 1.42
CA ALA A 97 15.19 -12.27 0.19
C ALA A 97 14.13 -11.17 0.27
N HIS A 98 12.94 -11.50 0.78
CA HIS A 98 11.85 -10.58 1.03
C HIS A 98 12.29 -9.42 1.92
N ASN A 99 12.73 -9.72 3.15
CA ASN A 99 13.15 -8.69 4.11
C ASN A 99 14.29 -7.81 3.57
N TYR A 100 15.20 -8.41 2.80
CA TYR A 100 16.30 -7.66 2.19
C TYR A 100 15.79 -6.72 1.09
N ALA A 101 14.92 -7.19 0.21
CA ALA A 101 14.42 -6.42 -0.91
C ALA A 101 13.57 -5.22 -0.43
N ASP A 102 12.69 -5.43 0.55
CA ASP A 102 11.88 -4.36 1.13
C ASP A 102 12.77 -3.29 1.78
N PHE A 103 13.73 -3.71 2.62
CA PHE A 103 14.66 -2.78 3.26
C PHE A 103 15.50 -1.98 2.24
N VAL A 104 16.03 -2.65 1.21
CA VAL A 104 16.82 -1.97 0.17
C VAL A 104 15.95 -1.08 -0.69
N GLY A 105 14.73 -1.51 -1.03
CA GLY A 105 13.76 -0.72 -1.78
C GLY A 105 13.43 0.60 -1.08
N ASP A 106 13.20 0.55 0.22
CA ASP A 106 12.94 1.73 1.04
C ASP A 106 14.13 2.70 1.04
N ILE A 107 15.36 2.19 1.23
CA ILE A 107 16.58 3.02 1.21
C ILE A 107 16.77 3.67 -0.15
N VAL A 108 16.66 2.90 -1.23
CA VAL A 108 16.84 3.43 -2.60
C VAL A 108 15.75 4.47 -2.89
N GLY A 109 14.51 4.22 -2.51
CA GLY A 109 13.42 5.17 -2.65
C GLY A 109 13.70 6.49 -1.94
N ILE A 110 14.21 6.46 -0.71
CA ILE A 110 14.57 7.67 0.05
C ILE A 110 15.74 8.41 -0.59
N MET A 111 16.76 7.69 -1.09
CA MET A 111 17.98 8.28 -1.62
C MET A 111 17.83 8.83 -3.04
N GLU A 112 17.09 8.15 -3.90
CA GLU A 112 16.96 8.51 -5.31
C GLU A 112 15.74 9.39 -5.59
N TRP A 113 14.71 9.30 -4.80
CA TRP A 113 13.48 10.08 -4.98
C TRP A 113 13.41 11.21 -3.97
N ASN A 114 13.19 12.41 -4.46
CA ASN A 114 12.96 13.56 -3.58
C ASN A 114 11.58 13.43 -2.91
N THR A 115 11.56 12.83 -1.71
CA THR A 115 10.32 12.62 -0.92
C THR A 115 10.00 13.78 0.00
N THR A 116 10.64 14.95 -0.16
CA THR A 116 10.40 16.13 0.69
C THR A 116 8.94 16.59 0.66
N TYR A 117 8.26 16.40 -0.47
CA TYR A 117 6.83 16.69 -0.62
C TYR A 117 5.94 15.86 0.32
N ALA A 118 6.37 14.69 0.73
CA ALA A 118 5.58 13.83 1.62
C ALA A 118 5.46 14.39 3.06
N LYS A 119 6.29 15.39 3.42
CA LYS A 119 6.21 16.06 4.72
C LYS A 119 5.11 17.10 4.81
N GLU A 120 4.53 17.47 3.68
CA GLU A 120 3.49 18.51 3.57
C GLU A 120 2.07 17.95 3.49
N TRP A 121 1.93 16.63 3.64
CA TRP A 121 0.64 15.92 3.58
C TRP A 121 -0.03 15.80 4.93
#